data_e3e6251913a21cd7effcf4d86d98feec
#
_entry.id   e3e6251913a21cd7effcf4d86d98feec
#
_cell.length_a   1.000
_cell.length_b   1.000
_cell.length_c   1.000
_cell.angle_alpha   90.00
_cell.angle_beta   90.00
_cell.angle_gamma   90.00
#
_symmetry.space_group_name_H-M   'P 1'
#
loop_
_entity.id
_entity.type
_entity.pdbx_description
1 polymer ?
#
loop_
_entity_poly.entity_id
_entity_poly.type
_entity_poly.pdbx_seq_one_letter_code
_entity_poly.pdbx_strand_id
1 'polypeptide(L)'
;MKAGGFWTPGVTAFFDVRVTHVNSQSTQGKYTATIFKEQENEKKRKYNQRVMDVEMGAFTPLVFGTNWGMGLDCQNFLRTLANKLSAKSDEPCASVISWLRIQLSFAISRTVHRFLRGSRYPFKSRKVSEDFTFAVAGLHLHS
;
A
#
# COMPACT_ATOMS: atom_id res chain seq x y z
N MET A 1 6.45 1.97 -6.49
CA MET A 1 5.38 1.79 -7.51
C MET A 1 4.95 3.14 -8.05
N LYS A 2 4.66 3.24 -9.35
CA LYS A 2 4.20 4.50 -9.95
C LYS A 2 3.03 4.27 -10.92
N ALA A 3 2.14 5.25 -11.02
CA ALA A 3 1.01 5.23 -11.97
C ALA A 3 0.76 6.64 -12.52
N GLY A 4 0.66 6.74 -13.84
CA GLY A 4 0.33 8.01 -14.52
C GLY A 4 -1.16 8.33 -14.39
N GLY A 5 -1.49 9.59 -14.06
CA GLY A 5 -2.89 10.05 -14.02
C GLY A 5 -3.77 9.40 -12.94
N PHE A 6 -3.18 8.82 -11.89
CA PHE A 6 -3.97 8.14 -10.85
C PHE A 6 -4.81 9.12 -10.03
N TRP A 7 -4.18 10.15 -9.47
CA TRP A 7 -4.87 11.21 -8.70
C TRP A 7 -5.34 12.34 -9.60
N THR A 8 -4.44 12.82 -10.45
CA THR A 8 -4.66 13.97 -11.32
C THR A 8 -4.20 13.62 -12.74
N PRO A 9 -4.99 13.89 -13.79
CA PRO A 9 -4.57 13.66 -15.17
C PRO A 9 -3.23 14.34 -15.46
N GLY A 10 -2.32 13.63 -16.12
CA GLY A 10 -1.01 14.13 -16.49
C GLY A 10 0.05 14.13 -15.39
N VAL A 11 -0.32 13.85 -14.14
CA VAL A 11 0.63 13.77 -13.01
C VAL A 11 0.93 12.31 -12.67
N THR A 12 2.21 11.98 -12.52
CA THR A 12 2.63 10.65 -12.06
C THR A 12 2.48 10.55 -10.55
N ALA A 13 1.74 9.56 -10.08
CA ALA A 13 1.63 9.22 -8.67
C ALA A 13 2.68 8.15 -8.30
N PHE A 14 3.39 8.38 -7.21
CA PHE A 14 4.36 7.46 -6.63
C PHE A 14 3.82 6.88 -5.34
N PHE A 15 3.89 5.57 -5.21
CA PHE A 15 3.38 4.84 -4.05
C PHE A 15 4.51 4.06 -3.39
N ASP A 16 4.56 4.11 -2.06
CA ASP A 16 5.46 3.30 -1.26
C ASP A 16 4.66 2.51 -0.22
N VAL A 17 4.82 1.21 -0.21
CA VAL A 17 4.06 0.30 0.66
C VAL A 17 4.84 0.04 1.94
N ARG A 18 4.16 0.13 3.08
CA ARG A 18 4.68 -0.27 4.38
C ARG A 18 3.67 -1.14 5.12
N VAL A 19 4.11 -2.29 5.59
CA VAL A 19 3.35 -3.11 6.54
C VAL A 19 3.92 -2.89 7.93
N THR A 20 3.08 -2.48 8.88
CA THR A 20 3.49 -2.21 10.26
C THR A 20 2.83 -3.17 11.24
N HIS A 21 3.58 -3.57 12.25
CA HIS A 21 3.06 -4.38 13.35
C HIS A 21 2.55 -3.46 14.47
N VAL A 22 1.22 -3.36 14.59
CA VAL A 22 0.57 -2.41 15.52
C VAL A 22 0.79 -2.75 17.00
N ASN A 23 1.15 -3.99 17.32
CA ASN A 23 1.42 -4.45 18.68
C ASN A 23 2.92 -4.55 19.00
N SER A 24 3.78 -3.86 18.24
CA SER A 24 5.22 -3.82 18.55
C SER A 24 5.50 -3.00 19.80
N GLN A 25 6.64 -3.23 20.45
CA GLN A 25 7.05 -2.46 21.64
C GLN A 25 7.07 -0.95 21.37
N SER A 26 7.46 -0.52 20.18
CA SER A 26 7.53 0.89 19.79
C SER A 26 6.14 1.55 19.60
N THR A 27 5.09 0.75 19.46
CA THR A 27 3.72 1.22 19.23
C THR A 27 2.78 0.93 20.39
N GLN A 28 3.30 0.30 21.45
CA GLN A 28 2.52 -0.07 22.64
C GLN A 28 1.89 1.15 23.30
N GLY A 29 0.59 1.07 23.58
CA GLY A 29 -0.17 2.15 24.22
C GLY A 29 -0.69 3.24 23.28
N LYS A 30 -0.42 3.15 21.97
CA LYS A 30 -0.94 4.09 20.96
C LYS A 30 -2.18 3.53 20.28
N TYR A 31 -3.12 4.41 19.93
CA TYR A 31 -4.24 4.04 19.07
C TYR A 31 -3.75 3.69 17.66
N THR A 32 -4.34 2.69 17.05
CA THR A 32 -4.00 2.20 15.70
C THR A 32 -4.02 3.30 14.65
N ALA A 33 -5.02 4.18 14.67
CA ALA A 33 -5.11 5.33 13.75
C ALA A 33 -3.91 6.29 13.91
N THR A 34 -3.43 6.51 15.14
CA THR A 34 -2.25 7.34 15.42
C THR A 34 -0.99 6.70 14.85
N ILE A 35 -0.83 5.40 15.03
CA ILE A 35 0.31 4.64 14.48
C ILE A 35 0.36 4.79 12.95
N PHE A 36 -0.75 4.58 12.26
CA PHE A 36 -0.81 4.72 10.81
C PHE A 36 -0.49 6.14 10.36
N LYS A 37 -1.04 7.16 11.02
CA LYS A 37 -0.77 8.56 10.71
C LYS A 37 0.71 8.93 10.91
N GLU A 38 1.33 8.46 11.99
CA GLU A 38 2.76 8.66 12.23
C GLU A 38 3.61 8.04 11.12
N GLN A 39 3.28 6.82 10.69
CA GLN A 39 3.98 6.11 9.62
C GLN A 39 3.81 6.80 8.26
N GLU A 40 2.61 7.27 7.95
CA GLU A 40 2.34 8.05 6.73
C GLU A 40 3.13 9.36 6.71
N ASN A 41 3.15 10.09 7.82
CA ASN A 41 3.87 11.35 7.95
C ASN A 41 5.40 11.15 7.86
N GLU A 42 5.94 10.09 8.46
CA GLU A 42 7.35 9.73 8.33
C GLU A 42 7.75 9.49 6.87
N LYS A 43 6.95 8.74 6.14
CA LYS A 43 7.18 8.47 4.72
C LYS A 43 7.05 9.73 3.87
N LYS A 44 6.04 10.55 4.11
CA LYS A 44 5.86 11.84 3.42
C LYS A 44 7.06 12.75 3.66
N ARG A 45 7.50 12.90 4.89
CA ARG A 45 8.68 13.72 5.23
C ARG A 45 9.94 13.24 4.51
N LYS A 46 10.12 11.91 4.38
CA LYS A 46 11.30 11.33 3.75
C LYS A 46 11.32 11.45 2.24
N TYR A 47 10.18 11.28 1.58
CA TYR A 47 10.12 11.09 0.13
C TYR A 47 9.39 12.19 -0.63
N ASN A 48 8.46 12.92 0.00
CA ASN A 48 7.60 13.86 -0.70
C ASN A 48 8.39 14.98 -1.39
N GLN A 49 9.36 15.57 -0.68
CA GLN A 49 10.21 16.64 -1.25
C GLN A 49 10.93 16.16 -2.52
N ARG A 50 11.59 15.00 -2.44
CA ARG A 50 12.31 14.44 -3.59
C ARG A 50 11.40 14.13 -4.77
N VAL A 51 10.22 13.57 -4.52
CA VAL A 51 9.26 13.24 -5.57
C VAL A 51 8.71 14.51 -6.21
N MET A 52 8.42 15.55 -5.44
CA MET A 52 7.95 16.82 -5.96
C MET A 52 9.03 17.54 -6.77
N ASP A 53 10.25 17.61 -6.25
CA ASP A 53 11.34 18.40 -6.85
C ASP A 53 11.99 17.72 -8.06
N VAL A 54 12.14 16.39 -8.01
CA VAL A 54 12.87 15.63 -9.04
C VAL A 54 11.93 14.98 -10.05
N GLU A 55 10.85 14.41 -9.59
CA GLU A 55 9.95 13.60 -10.43
C GLU A 55 8.70 14.40 -10.88
N MET A 56 8.48 15.59 -10.34
CA MET A 56 7.30 16.43 -10.57
C MET A 56 5.97 15.66 -10.40
N GLY A 57 5.94 14.74 -9.43
CA GLY A 57 4.83 13.82 -9.17
C GLY A 57 4.20 13.99 -7.80
N ALA A 58 3.19 13.19 -7.52
CA ALA A 58 2.52 13.10 -6.23
C ALA A 58 2.97 11.84 -5.49
N PHE A 59 3.35 11.96 -4.22
CA PHE A 59 3.73 10.84 -3.37
C PHE A 59 2.60 10.45 -2.42
N THR A 60 2.30 9.17 -2.35
CA THR A 60 1.27 8.61 -1.45
C THR A 60 1.82 7.39 -0.73
N PRO A 61 1.99 7.44 0.58
CA PRO A 61 2.36 6.27 1.38
C PRO A 61 1.17 5.34 1.57
N LEU A 62 1.37 4.05 1.36
CA LEU A 62 0.36 3.02 1.57
C LEU A 62 0.73 2.21 2.81
N VAL A 63 0.18 2.58 3.97
CA VAL A 63 0.46 1.93 5.25
C VAL A 63 -0.61 0.92 5.60
N PHE A 64 -0.20 -0.33 5.77
CA PHE A 64 -1.04 -1.44 6.20
C PHE A 64 -0.61 -1.95 7.57
N GLY A 65 -1.56 -2.37 8.37
CA GLY A 65 -1.31 -3.06 9.63
C GLY A 65 -1.39 -4.58 9.48
N THR A 66 -0.62 -5.30 10.29
CA THR A 66 -0.75 -6.77 10.40
C THR A 66 -2.11 -7.21 10.98
N ASN A 67 -2.88 -6.28 11.55
CA ASN A 67 -4.25 -6.45 12.03
C ASN A 67 -5.32 -6.11 10.97
N TRP A 68 -4.95 -6.04 9.68
CA TRP A 68 -5.81 -5.67 8.56
C TRP A 68 -6.24 -4.19 8.51
N GLY A 69 -5.74 -3.36 9.43
CA GLY A 69 -5.95 -1.93 9.43
C GLY A 69 -5.18 -1.25 8.29
N MET A 70 -5.63 -0.07 7.90
CA MET A 70 -5.05 0.74 6.83
C MET A 70 -5.00 2.20 7.24
N GLY A 71 -3.92 2.88 6.86
CA GLY A 71 -3.83 4.34 6.98
C GLY A 71 -4.85 5.05 6.08
N LEU A 72 -5.09 6.32 6.34
CA LEU A 72 -6.08 7.12 5.61
C LEU A 72 -5.72 7.26 4.12
N ASP A 73 -4.45 7.50 3.81
CA ASP A 73 -3.98 7.61 2.43
C ASP A 73 -4.19 6.29 1.67
N CYS A 74 -3.98 5.15 2.35
CA CYS A 74 -4.23 3.83 1.80
C CYS A 74 -5.72 3.58 1.55
N GLN A 75 -6.60 4.00 2.46
CA GLN A 75 -8.06 3.90 2.27
C GLN A 75 -8.52 4.73 1.07
N ASN A 76 -8.01 5.95 0.92
CA ASN A 76 -8.30 6.81 -0.22
C ASN A 76 -7.80 6.22 -1.54
N PHE A 77 -6.59 5.63 -1.52
CA PHE A 77 -6.04 4.90 -2.66
C PHE A 77 -6.96 3.75 -3.11
N LEU A 78 -7.40 2.91 -2.17
CA LEU A 78 -8.29 1.79 -2.49
C LEU A 78 -9.64 2.23 -3.03
N ARG A 79 -10.21 3.30 -2.47
CA ARG A 79 -11.48 3.85 -2.94
C ARG A 79 -11.35 4.37 -4.37
N THR A 80 -10.29 5.13 -4.66
CA THR A 80 -10.03 5.65 -6.00
C THR A 80 -9.76 4.54 -7.00
N LEU A 81 -8.95 3.54 -6.62
CA LEU A 81 -8.68 2.37 -7.43
C LEU A 81 -9.96 1.59 -7.74
N ALA A 82 -10.81 1.36 -6.73
CA ALA A 82 -12.08 0.67 -6.91
C ALA A 82 -13.02 1.41 -7.85
N ASN A 83 -13.11 2.74 -7.75
CA ASN A 83 -13.91 3.55 -8.67
C ASN A 83 -13.41 3.45 -10.12
N LYS A 84 -12.09 3.50 -10.32
CA LYS A 84 -11.50 3.37 -11.66
C LYS A 84 -11.72 1.97 -12.25
N LEU A 85 -11.57 0.93 -11.44
CA LEU A 85 -11.82 -0.45 -11.87
C LEU A 85 -13.31 -0.72 -12.14
N SER A 86 -14.19 -0.25 -11.27
CA SER A 86 -15.65 -0.32 -11.43
C SER A 86 -16.10 0.30 -12.76
N ALA A 87 -15.61 1.50 -13.07
CA ALA A 87 -15.89 2.16 -14.35
C ALA A 87 -15.37 1.38 -15.56
N LYS A 88 -14.29 0.60 -15.41
CA LYS A 88 -13.68 -0.17 -16.49
C LYS A 88 -14.33 -1.53 -16.70
N SER A 89 -14.71 -2.20 -15.61
CA SER A 89 -15.27 -3.57 -15.63
C SER A 89 -16.80 -3.61 -15.66
N ASP A 90 -17.45 -2.46 -15.52
CA ASP A 90 -18.91 -2.35 -15.39
C ASP A 90 -19.47 -3.12 -14.20
N GLU A 91 -18.68 -3.26 -13.13
CA GLU A 91 -19.06 -3.92 -11.89
C GLU A 91 -19.37 -2.91 -10.78
N PRO A 92 -20.25 -3.23 -9.81
CA PRO A 92 -20.53 -2.38 -8.67
C PRO A 92 -19.25 -2.08 -7.86
N CYS A 93 -19.02 -0.82 -7.51
CA CYS A 93 -17.84 -0.40 -6.75
C CYS A 93 -17.70 -1.16 -5.41
N ALA A 94 -18.81 -1.50 -4.75
CA ALA A 94 -18.80 -2.29 -3.51
C ALA A 94 -18.21 -3.69 -3.70
N SER A 95 -18.52 -4.34 -4.83
CA SER A 95 -17.97 -5.66 -5.17
C SER A 95 -16.46 -5.56 -5.43
N VAL A 96 -16.03 -4.55 -6.17
CA VAL A 96 -14.61 -4.30 -6.46
C VAL A 96 -13.84 -4.00 -5.19
N ILE A 97 -14.35 -3.15 -4.28
CA ILE A 97 -13.72 -2.88 -2.99
C ILE A 97 -13.58 -4.15 -2.15
N SER A 98 -14.62 -4.97 -2.09
CA SER A 98 -14.60 -6.23 -1.33
C SER A 98 -13.55 -7.19 -1.88
N TRP A 99 -13.49 -7.32 -3.20
CA TRP A 99 -12.48 -8.13 -3.86
C TRP A 99 -11.06 -7.62 -3.60
N LEU A 100 -10.81 -6.30 -3.73
CA LEU A 100 -9.52 -5.69 -3.43
C LEU A 100 -9.07 -5.94 -1.98
N ARG A 101 -9.98 -5.81 -1.02
CA ARG A 101 -9.68 -6.09 0.39
C ARG A 101 -9.29 -7.54 0.63
N ILE A 102 -9.97 -8.47 -0.01
CA ILE A 102 -9.63 -9.90 0.06
C ILE A 102 -8.23 -10.14 -0.52
N GLN A 103 -7.93 -9.62 -1.71
CA GLN A 103 -6.61 -9.77 -2.33
C GLN A 103 -5.49 -9.19 -1.46
N LEU A 104 -5.70 -8.00 -0.89
CA LEU A 104 -4.76 -7.37 0.02
C LEU A 104 -4.55 -8.18 1.31
N SER A 105 -5.62 -8.74 1.87
CA SER A 105 -5.55 -9.59 3.05
C SER A 105 -4.66 -10.81 2.82
N PHE A 106 -4.81 -11.47 1.68
CA PHE A 106 -3.94 -12.58 1.31
C PHE A 106 -2.49 -12.14 1.07
N ALA A 107 -2.27 -10.99 0.43
CA ALA A 107 -0.92 -10.45 0.20
C ALA A 107 -0.21 -10.13 1.53
N ILE A 108 -0.90 -9.49 2.46
CA ILE A 108 -0.37 -9.18 3.79
C ILE A 108 -0.07 -10.47 4.57
N SER A 109 -0.98 -11.44 4.58
CA SER A 109 -0.77 -12.74 5.23
C SER A 109 0.46 -13.46 4.69
N ARG A 110 0.64 -13.49 3.37
CA ARG A 110 1.83 -14.08 2.75
C ARG A 110 3.10 -13.36 3.15
N THR A 111 3.07 -12.02 3.21
CA THR A 111 4.21 -11.22 3.62
C THR A 111 4.59 -11.50 5.07
N VAL A 112 3.63 -11.48 5.99
CA VAL A 112 3.84 -11.81 7.42
C VAL A 112 4.39 -13.23 7.57
N HIS A 113 3.81 -14.20 6.85
CA HIS A 113 4.26 -15.58 6.89
C HIS A 113 5.71 -15.75 6.41
N ARG A 114 6.11 -15.03 5.36
CA ARG A 114 7.49 -15.02 4.88
C ARG A 114 8.45 -14.42 5.90
N PHE A 115 8.07 -13.34 6.59
CA PHE A 115 8.86 -12.76 7.66
C PHE A 115 9.07 -13.75 8.81
N LEU A 116 8.03 -14.45 9.24
CA LEU A 116 8.11 -15.44 10.31
C LEU A 116 8.96 -16.66 9.93
N ARG A 117 8.92 -17.08 8.67
CA ARG A 117 9.75 -18.19 8.17
C ARG A 117 11.18 -17.77 7.81
N GLY A 118 11.39 -16.54 7.38
CA GLY A 118 12.68 -16.00 6.96
C GLY A 118 13.75 -15.96 8.07
N SER A 119 13.32 -16.02 9.35
CA SER A 119 14.25 -16.11 10.48
C SER A 119 15.02 -17.43 10.57
N ARG A 120 14.69 -18.42 9.72
CA ARG A 120 15.34 -19.75 9.69
C ARG A 120 16.37 -19.93 8.57
N TYR A 121 16.52 -18.95 7.66
CA TYR A 121 17.49 -18.99 6.56
C TYR A 121 18.42 -17.78 6.60
N PRO A 122 19.72 -17.92 6.26
CA PRO A 122 20.61 -16.78 6.16
C PRO A 122 20.07 -15.80 5.12
N PHE A 123 19.95 -14.55 5.54
CA PHE A 123 19.35 -13.42 4.85
C PHE A 123 20.02 -13.17 3.48
N LYS A 124 19.39 -13.58 2.39
CA LYS A 124 19.59 -12.95 1.08
C LYS A 124 18.52 -11.88 0.92
N SER A 125 18.94 -10.62 0.89
CA SER A 125 18.03 -9.47 0.79
C SER A 125 17.23 -9.53 -0.51
N ARG A 126 16.04 -10.09 -0.45
CA ARG A 126 15.03 -9.93 -1.50
C ARG A 126 14.16 -8.73 -1.11
N LYS A 127 14.15 -7.71 -1.94
CA LYS A 127 13.34 -6.51 -1.72
C LYS A 127 11.88 -6.90 -1.61
N VAL A 128 11.27 -6.70 -0.43
CA VAL A 128 9.85 -6.95 -0.13
C VAL A 128 8.91 -6.17 -1.08
N SER A 129 9.43 -5.15 -1.77
CA SER A 129 8.68 -4.34 -2.73
C SER A 129 8.23 -5.10 -3.99
N GLU A 130 8.90 -6.20 -4.38
CA GLU A 130 8.61 -6.88 -5.64
C GLU A 130 7.32 -7.70 -5.59
N ASP A 131 7.05 -8.38 -4.48
CA ASP A 131 5.87 -9.26 -4.37
C ASP A 131 4.55 -8.50 -4.25
N PHE A 132 4.58 -7.31 -3.64
CA PHE A 132 3.38 -6.46 -3.55
C PHE A 132 3.12 -5.74 -4.88
N THR A 133 4.18 -5.38 -5.58
CA THR A 133 4.11 -4.81 -6.94
C THR A 133 3.48 -5.83 -7.91
N PHE A 134 3.80 -7.12 -7.78
CA PHE A 134 3.17 -8.18 -8.58
C PHE A 134 1.68 -8.36 -8.29
N ALA A 135 1.25 -8.26 -7.03
CA ALA A 135 -0.17 -8.36 -6.67
C ALA A 135 -0.99 -7.19 -7.24
N VAL A 136 -0.42 -5.98 -7.21
CA VAL A 136 -1.07 -4.77 -7.75
C VAL A 136 -0.91 -4.67 -9.27
N ALA A 137 0.22 -5.12 -9.85
CA ALA A 137 0.43 -5.19 -11.29
C ALA A 137 -0.40 -6.30 -11.95
N GLY A 138 -0.67 -7.42 -11.27
CA GLY A 138 -1.61 -8.45 -11.71
C GLY A 138 -3.03 -7.92 -11.89
N LEU A 139 -3.40 -6.85 -11.17
CA LEU A 139 -4.67 -6.13 -11.36
C LEU A 139 -4.71 -5.32 -12.66
N HIS A 140 -3.56 -5.00 -13.25
CA HIS A 140 -3.47 -4.27 -14.52
C HIS A 140 -3.46 -5.19 -15.75
N LEU A 141 -3.09 -6.46 -15.60
CA LEU A 141 -2.87 -7.40 -16.72
C LEU A 141 -4.10 -8.21 -17.11
N HIS A 142 -5.19 -8.17 -16.32
CA HIS A 142 -6.47 -8.82 -16.64
C HIS A 142 -7.55 -7.84 -17.12
N SER A 143 -7.13 -6.82 -17.83
CA SER A 143 -8.06 -5.85 -18.45
C SER A 143 -7.94 -5.88 -19.96
#